data_1ae38f83efbb7eab67bcc325037dab9e
#
_entry.id   1ae38f83efbb7eab67bcc325037dab9e
#
_cell.length_a   1.000
_cell.length_b   1.000
_cell.length_c   1.000
_cell.angle_alpha   90.00
_cell.angle_beta   90.00
_cell.angle_gamma   90.00
#
_symmetry.space_group_name_H-M   'P 1'
#
loop_
_entity.id
_entity.type
_entity.pdbx_description
1 polymer ?
#
loop_
_entity_poly.entity_id
_entity_poly.type
_entity_poly.pdbx_seq_one_letter_code
_entity_poly.pdbx_strand_id
1 'polypeptide(L)'
;KNEFSPYAQTKSIAEREVLKAHVPGKMQTIALRPHLVWGKGDPHLLPRVIQRHRAGKLKIIGDGTNQVDLTHIDNVAHAHICAMKAMLKNENLGGNPYFISQGEPVYLWDWLNQLFPRLDLPPLSRSLNFKTAFLIGSGLESLWSLFKIKKEPPMTRFVACQLAHDHWFSIKSAEADLSYKPVIKMNQAMEETLPWLQSL
;
A
#
# COMPACT_ATOMS: atom_id res chain seq x y z
N LYS A 1 0.43 -5.63 -15.06
CA LYS A 1 1.34 -6.79 -14.90
C LYS A 1 2.58 -6.27 -14.19
N ASN A 2 2.76 -6.61 -12.89
CA ASN A 2 3.93 -6.21 -12.11
C ASN A 2 5.11 -7.16 -12.40
N GLU A 3 5.62 -7.11 -13.63
CA GLU A 3 6.74 -7.96 -14.08
C GLU A 3 8.05 -7.66 -13.35
N PHE A 4 8.13 -6.51 -12.65
CA PHE A 4 9.35 -6.03 -12.00
C PHE A 4 9.45 -6.34 -10.50
N SER A 5 8.49 -7.04 -9.90
CA SER A 5 8.49 -7.33 -8.46
C SER A 5 8.28 -8.81 -8.19
N PRO A 6 9.32 -9.54 -7.75
CA PRO A 6 9.18 -10.93 -7.29
C PRO A 6 8.15 -11.08 -6.15
N TYR A 7 8.07 -10.08 -5.27
CA TYR A 7 7.07 -10.03 -4.20
C TYR A 7 5.64 -10.03 -4.78
N ALA A 8 5.34 -9.17 -5.74
CA ALA A 8 4.01 -9.11 -6.35
C ALA A 8 3.66 -10.43 -7.09
N GLN A 9 4.65 -11.06 -7.73
CA GLN A 9 4.47 -12.35 -8.40
C GLN A 9 4.13 -13.46 -7.39
N THR A 10 4.90 -13.58 -6.31
CA THR A 10 4.66 -14.61 -5.27
C THR A 10 3.33 -14.41 -4.57
N LYS A 11 2.92 -13.16 -4.29
CA LYS A 11 1.61 -12.86 -3.72
C LYS A 11 0.47 -13.22 -4.68
N SER A 12 0.62 -12.94 -5.97
CA SER A 12 -0.38 -13.33 -6.99
C SER A 12 -0.52 -14.86 -7.13
N ILE A 13 0.59 -15.59 -7.00
CA ILE A 13 0.56 -17.07 -7.00
C ILE A 13 -0.15 -17.57 -5.75
N ALA A 14 0.26 -17.09 -4.58
CA ALA A 14 -0.33 -17.48 -3.29
C ALA A 14 -1.85 -17.23 -3.27
N GLU A 15 -2.28 -16.06 -3.75
CA GLU A 15 -3.71 -15.75 -3.84
C GLU A 15 -4.45 -16.74 -4.71
N ARG A 16 -3.93 -17.03 -5.91
CA ARG A 16 -4.57 -18.01 -6.80
C ARG A 16 -4.72 -19.39 -6.16
N GLU A 17 -3.69 -19.84 -5.45
CA GLU A 17 -3.73 -21.12 -4.76
C GLU A 17 -4.74 -21.13 -3.60
N VAL A 18 -4.80 -20.04 -2.82
CA VAL A 18 -5.81 -19.87 -1.76
C VAL A 18 -7.24 -19.88 -2.35
N LEU A 19 -7.48 -19.11 -3.42
CA LEU A 19 -8.82 -19.03 -4.01
C LEU A 19 -9.24 -20.36 -4.67
N LYS A 20 -8.30 -21.10 -5.28
CA LYS A 20 -8.57 -22.46 -5.81
C LYS A 20 -8.88 -23.49 -4.72
N ALA A 21 -8.37 -23.30 -3.51
CA ALA A 21 -8.62 -24.20 -2.40
C ALA A 21 -10.04 -24.07 -1.82
N HIS A 22 -10.85 -23.12 -2.32
CA HIS A 22 -12.25 -23.02 -1.94
C HIS A 22 -13.04 -24.26 -2.36
N VAL A 23 -13.69 -24.90 -1.39
CA VAL A 23 -14.58 -26.05 -1.61
C VAL A 23 -15.89 -25.79 -0.86
N PRO A 24 -17.01 -25.55 -1.56
CA PRO A 24 -18.31 -25.32 -0.91
C PRO A 24 -18.65 -26.42 0.10
N GLY A 25 -19.12 -26.01 1.30
CA GLY A 25 -19.46 -26.94 2.38
C GLY A 25 -18.29 -27.62 3.11
N LYS A 26 -17.02 -27.39 2.67
CA LYS A 26 -15.84 -27.97 3.31
C LYS A 26 -14.82 -26.94 3.75
N MET A 27 -14.39 -26.05 2.87
CA MET A 27 -13.41 -25.02 3.17
C MET A 27 -13.72 -23.76 2.37
N GLN A 28 -14.07 -22.70 3.07
CA GLN A 28 -14.24 -21.39 2.45
C GLN A 28 -12.93 -20.60 2.49
N THR A 29 -12.56 -20.00 1.37
CA THR A 29 -11.38 -19.13 1.27
C THR A 29 -11.75 -17.85 0.55
N ILE A 30 -11.21 -16.74 1.01
CA ILE A 30 -11.25 -15.45 0.31
C ILE A 30 -9.87 -14.80 0.39
N ALA A 31 -9.61 -13.82 -0.45
CA ALA A 31 -8.39 -13.03 -0.40
C ALA A 31 -8.73 -11.57 -0.12
N LEU A 32 -8.22 -11.01 0.97
CA LEU A 32 -8.28 -9.57 1.24
C LEU A 32 -7.02 -8.90 0.68
N ARG A 33 -7.21 -7.82 -0.08
CA ARG A 33 -6.15 -7.06 -0.74
C ARG A 33 -6.07 -5.64 -0.16
N PRO A 34 -5.53 -5.45 1.06
CA PRO A 34 -5.31 -4.11 1.57
C PRO A 34 -4.18 -3.42 0.79
N HIS A 35 -4.33 -2.11 0.58
CA HIS A 35 -3.36 -1.33 -0.16
C HIS A 35 -2.68 -0.30 0.73
N LEU A 36 -1.33 -0.20 0.65
CA LEU A 36 -0.50 0.71 1.44
C LEU A 36 -0.96 0.82 2.91
N VAL A 37 -0.79 -0.28 3.63
CA VAL A 37 -1.18 -0.37 5.04
C VAL A 37 -0.28 0.50 5.90
N TRP A 38 -0.88 1.33 6.75
CA TRP A 38 -0.18 2.25 7.65
C TRP A 38 -0.89 2.37 9.00
N GLY A 39 -0.24 2.98 9.97
CA GLY A 39 -0.77 3.18 11.32
C GLY A 39 0.32 3.08 12.38
N LYS A 40 -0.05 3.15 13.64
CA LYS A 40 0.89 3.01 14.77
C LYS A 40 1.59 1.64 14.71
N GLY A 41 2.92 1.67 14.80
CA GLY A 41 3.72 0.45 14.73
C GLY A 41 4.04 -0.03 13.30
N ASP A 42 3.70 0.74 12.26
CA ASP A 42 4.11 0.45 10.88
C ASP A 42 5.63 0.30 10.77
N PRO A 43 6.16 -0.88 10.41
CA PRO A 43 7.61 -1.08 10.34
C PRO A 43 8.23 -0.62 9.02
N HIS A 44 7.45 -0.25 8.02
CA HIS A 44 7.94 -0.16 6.65
C HIS A 44 7.58 1.12 5.90
N LEU A 45 6.31 1.51 5.82
CA LEU A 45 5.86 2.54 4.89
C LEU A 45 6.26 3.94 5.37
N LEU A 46 5.59 4.44 6.42
CA LEU A 46 5.81 5.81 6.89
C LEU A 46 7.20 6.03 7.50
N PRO A 47 7.75 5.13 8.32
CA PRO A 47 9.12 5.31 8.84
C PRO A 47 10.17 5.44 7.74
N ARG A 48 10.08 4.63 6.66
CA ARG A 48 11.03 4.73 5.53
C ARG A 48 10.87 6.05 4.76
N VAL A 49 9.64 6.52 4.56
CA VAL A 49 9.36 7.79 3.89
C VAL A 49 9.92 8.95 4.71
N ILE A 50 9.64 9.00 6.01
CA ILE A 50 10.13 10.03 6.94
C ILE A 50 11.66 10.02 7.00
N GLN A 51 12.28 8.85 7.15
CA GLN A 51 13.74 8.71 7.18
C GLN A 51 14.38 9.22 5.87
N ARG A 52 13.81 8.89 4.72
CA ARG A 52 14.29 9.37 3.42
C ARG A 52 14.14 10.88 3.28
N HIS A 53 13.05 11.45 3.81
CA HIS A 53 12.84 12.89 3.79
C HIS A 53 13.85 13.61 4.68
N ARG A 54 14.04 13.16 5.93
CA ARG A 54 15.09 13.68 6.83
C ARG A 54 16.50 13.64 6.23
N ALA A 55 16.78 12.59 5.45
CA ALA A 55 18.05 12.45 4.73
C ALA A 55 18.15 13.29 3.44
N GLY A 56 17.14 14.09 3.08
CA GLY A 56 17.10 14.88 1.84
C GLY A 56 17.05 14.05 0.55
N LYS A 57 16.69 12.76 0.66
CA LYS A 57 16.68 11.79 -0.44
C LYS A 57 15.30 11.54 -1.05
N LEU A 58 14.23 12.08 -0.42
CA LEU A 58 12.89 11.97 -0.95
C LEU A 58 12.62 13.08 -1.97
N LYS A 59 12.01 12.72 -3.08
CA LYS A 59 11.60 13.65 -4.14
C LYS A 59 10.24 13.21 -4.67
N ILE A 60 9.43 14.15 -5.11
CA ILE A 60 8.22 13.89 -5.86
C ILE A 60 8.62 13.19 -7.16
N ILE A 61 7.99 12.07 -7.50
CA ILE A 61 8.26 11.35 -8.74
C ILE A 61 7.09 11.59 -9.70
N GLY A 62 7.43 12.01 -10.92
CA GLY A 62 6.42 12.41 -11.91
C GLY A 62 5.96 13.85 -11.72
N ASP A 63 4.70 14.10 -12.02
CA ASP A 63 4.04 15.42 -11.88
C ASP A 63 3.45 15.67 -10.49
N GLY A 64 3.41 14.64 -9.65
CA GLY A 64 2.90 14.73 -8.29
C GLY A 64 1.38 14.62 -8.16
N THR A 65 0.67 14.28 -9.23
CA THR A 65 -0.80 14.24 -9.26
C THR A 65 -1.40 12.84 -9.07
N ASN A 66 -0.57 11.84 -8.81
CA ASN A 66 -1.03 10.47 -8.68
C ASN A 66 -1.85 10.23 -7.42
N GLN A 67 -2.96 9.52 -7.61
CA GLN A 67 -3.87 9.11 -6.55
C GLN A 67 -3.56 7.70 -6.07
N VAL A 68 -3.64 7.50 -4.75
CA VAL A 68 -3.38 6.20 -4.12
C VAL A 68 -4.41 5.91 -3.04
N ASP A 69 -4.67 4.62 -2.82
CA ASP A 69 -5.31 4.18 -1.59
C ASP A 69 -4.29 4.09 -0.46
N LEU A 70 -4.70 4.55 0.71
CA LEU A 70 -4.02 4.33 1.98
C LEU A 70 -5.00 3.59 2.90
N THR A 71 -4.54 2.57 3.62
CA THR A 71 -5.42 1.77 4.48
C THR A 71 -4.88 1.74 5.90
N HIS A 72 -5.61 2.36 6.84
CA HIS A 72 -5.22 2.28 8.24
C HIS A 72 -5.32 0.83 8.75
N ILE A 73 -4.41 0.43 9.62
CA ILE A 73 -4.33 -0.95 10.15
C ILE A 73 -5.64 -1.42 10.80
N ASP A 74 -6.36 -0.53 11.49
CA ASP A 74 -7.62 -0.87 12.13
C ASP A 74 -8.72 -1.19 11.11
N ASN A 75 -8.72 -0.50 9.96
CA ASN A 75 -9.60 -0.83 8.85
C ASN A 75 -9.27 -2.19 8.24
N VAL A 76 -7.98 -2.55 8.17
CA VAL A 76 -7.56 -3.88 7.73
C VAL A 76 -8.04 -4.95 8.72
N ALA A 77 -7.81 -4.74 10.02
CA ALA A 77 -8.26 -5.66 11.06
C ALA A 77 -9.79 -5.83 11.03
N HIS A 78 -10.52 -4.72 10.91
CA HIS A 78 -11.98 -4.74 10.78
C HIS A 78 -12.45 -5.51 9.54
N ALA A 79 -11.78 -5.35 8.40
CA ALA A 79 -12.11 -6.08 7.18
C ALA A 79 -12.01 -7.60 7.36
N HIS A 80 -11.03 -8.09 8.13
CA HIS A 80 -10.92 -9.53 8.45
C HIS A 80 -12.10 -10.01 9.30
N ILE A 81 -12.57 -9.20 10.26
CA ILE A 81 -13.75 -9.53 11.07
C ILE A 81 -15.02 -9.53 10.20
N CYS A 82 -15.17 -8.55 9.29
CA CYS A 82 -16.30 -8.53 8.35
C CYS A 82 -16.30 -9.76 7.45
N ALA A 83 -15.14 -10.11 6.89
CA ALA A 83 -14.96 -11.26 6.04
C ALA A 83 -15.33 -12.58 6.75
N MET A 84 -14.81 -12.77 7.96
CA MET A 84 -15.15 -13.93 8.79
C MET A 84 -16.66 -14.04 9.04
N LYS A 85 -17.30 -12.93 9.47
CA LYS A 85 -18.74 -12.90 9.74
C LYS A 85 -19.57 -13.16 8.48
N ALA A 86 -19.16 -12.63 7.34
CA ALA A 86 -19.86 -12.83 6.08
C ALA A 86 -19.78 -14.29 5.60
N MET A 87 -18.59 -14.90 5.64
CA MET A 87 -18.41 -16.32 5.27
C MET A 87 -19.20 -17.27 6.19
N LEU A 88 -19.33 -16.97 7.47
CA LEU A 88 -20.15 -17.77 8.39
C LEU A 88 -21.66 -17.73 8.05
N LYS A 89 -22.12 -16.68 7.35
CA LYS A 89 -23.52 -16.50 6.97
C LYS A 89 -23.84 -16.96 5.55
N ASN A 90 -22.85 -16.94 4.66
CA ASN A 90 -23.03 -17.24 3.26
C ASN A 90 -21.85 -18.05 2.71
N GLU A 91 -22.08 -19.33 2.48
CA GLU A 91 -21.08 -20.27 1.98
C GLU A 91 -20.65 -19.99 0.53
N ASN A 92 -21.41 -19.18 -0.21
CA ASN A 92 -21.12 -18.84 -1.60
C ASN A 92 -20.15 -17.67 -1.78
N LEU A 93 -19.67 -17.06 -0.69
CA LEU A 93 -18.71 -15.97 -0.77
C LEU A 93 -17.26 -16.44 -1.03
N GLY A 94 -17.01 -17.73 -0.90
CA GLY A 94 -15.66 -18.28 -1.10
C GLY A 94 -15.17 -18.17 -2.54
N GLY A 95 -13.85 -18.22 -2.70
CA GLY A 95 -13.19 -18.14 -4.01
C GLY A 95 -13.03 -16.72 -4.57
N ASN A 96 -13.41 -15.66 -3.83
CA ASN A 96 -13.38 -14.28 -4.30
C ASN A 96 -12.29 -13.42 -3.62
N PRO A 97 -11.65 -12.52 -4.39
CA PRO A 97 -10.75 -11.50 -3.85
C PRO A 97 -11.49 -10.18 -3.59
N TYR A 98 -11.11 -9.46 -2.55
CA TYR A 98 -11.68 -8.18 -2.16
C TYR A 98 -10.60 -7.14 -1.92
N PHE A 99 -10.67 -6.00 -2.62
CA PHE A 99 -9.86 -4.85 -2.28
C PHE A 99 -10.38 -4.19 -1.00
N ILE A 100 -9.44 -3.81 -0.15
CA ILE A 100 -9.71 -3.15 1.13
C ILE A 100 -8.92 -1.84 1.19
N SER A 101 -9.64 -0.74 1.34
CA SER A 101 -9.08 0.58 1.58
C SER A 101 -10.01 1.42 2.44
N GLN A 102 -9.68 2.69 2.65
CA GLN A 102 -10.58 3.63 3.32
C GLN A 102 -11.68 4.16 2.39
N GLY A 103 -11.67 3.79 1.08
CA GLY A 103 -12.64 4.24 0.09
C GLY A 103 -12.49 5.72 -0.29
N GLU A 104 -11.43 6.37 0.17
CA GLU A 104 -11.11 7.78 -0.04
C GLU A 104 -9.68 7.88 -0.60
N PRO A 105 -9.47 7.71 -1.94
CA PRO A 105 -8.15 7.88 -2.54
C PRO A 105 -7.61 9.29 -2.30
N VAL A 106 -6.31 9.39 -2.04
CA VAL A 106 -5.63 10.66 -1.79
C VAL A 106 -4.56 10.93 -2.84
N TYR A 107 -4.30 12.19 -3.14
CA TYR A 107 -3.10 12.59 -3.86
C TYR A 107 -1.89 12.33 -2.96
N LEU A 108 -1.05 11.36 -3.34
CA LEU A 108 0.03 10.86 -2.48
C LEU A 108 0.94 11.97 -1.95
N TRP A 109 1.38 12.84 -2.85
CA TRP A 109 2.37 13.87 -2.52
C TRP A 109 1.77 15.01 -1.71
N ASP A 110 0.51 15.36 -1.95
CA ASP A 110 -0.21 16.36 -1.15
C ASP A 110 -0.45 15.83 0.26
N TRP A 111 -0.86 14.56 0.39
CA TRP A 111 -1.06 13.93 1.68
C TRP A 111 0.25 13.87 2.49
N LEU A 112 1.37 13.53 1.86
CA LEU A 112 2.69 13.56 2.50
C LEU A 112 3.12 14.98 2.86
N ASN A 113 2.86 15.97 2.00
CA ASN A 113 3.17 17.37 2.26
C ASN A 113 2.29 17.99 3.36
N GLN A 114 1.12 17.43 3.66
CA GLN A 114 0.33 17.78 4.84
C GLN A 114 0.88 17.12 6.11
N LEU A 115 1.45 15.93 6.01
CA LEU A 115 2.05 15.21 7.14
C LEU A 115 3.38 15.83 7.58
N PHE A 116 4.28 16.15 6.65
CA PHE A 116 5.65 16.57 6.97
C PHE A 116 5.75 17.76 7.91
N PRO A 117 5.00 18.87 7.74
CA PRO A 117 5.03 19.99 8.69
C PRO A 117 4.63 19.60 10.11
N ARG A 118 3.75 18.59 10.26
CA ARG A 118 3.33 18.06 11.57
C ARG A 118 4.41 17.22 12.26
N LEU A 119 5.51 16.92 11.55
CA LEU A 119 6.69 16.21 12.01
C LEU A 119 7.93 17.12 12.03
N ASP A 120 7.73 18.44 11.98
CA ASP A 120 8.80 19.46 11.91
C ASP A 120 9.71 19.28 10.67
N LEU A 121 9.16 18.75 9.59
CA LEU A 121 9.85 18.57 8.32
C LEU A 121 9.29 19.54 7.27
N PRO A 122 10.14 20.13 6.41
CA PRO A 122 9.67 21.03 5.35
C PRO A 122 8.86 20.26 4.30
N PRO A 123 7.90 20.87 3.62
CA PRO A 123 7.24 20.26 2.49
C PRO A 123 8.23 19.90 1.37
N LEU A 124 7.93 18.87 0.60
CA LEU A 124 8.70 18.50 -0.58
C LEU A 124 8.46 19.53 -1.70
N SER A 125 9.54 20.08 -2.24
CA SER A 125 9.50 20.99 -3.37
C SER A 125 10.28 20.46 -4.60
N ARG A 126 11.11 19.43 -4.40
CA ARG A 126 11.94 18.87 -5.47
C ARG A 126 11.22 17.71 -6.13
N SER A 127 11.15 17.72 -7.46
CA SER A 127 10.61 16.62 -8.26
C SER A 127 11.68 15.95 -9.10
N LEU A 128 11.39 14.74 -9.53
CA LEU A 128 12.18 13.96 -10.48
C LEU A 128 11.22 13.38 -11.52
N ASN A 129 11.49 13.64 -12.79
CA ASN A 129 10.69 13.09 -13.88
C ASN A 129 10.64 11.55 -13.81
N PHE A 130 9.46 10.98 -14.08
CA PHE A 130 9.25 9.53 -14.04
C PHE A 130 10.24 8.75 -14.89
N LYS A 131 10.48 9.17 -16.14
CA LYS A 131 11.42 8.46 -17.04
C LYS A 131 12.82 8.40 -16.44
N THR A 132 13.28 9.51 -15.85
CA THR A 132 14.59 9.58 -15.18
C THR A 132 14.63 8.67 -13.95
N ALA A 133 13.59 8.68 -13.10
CA ALA A 133 13.49 7.79 -11.93
C ALA A 133 13.50 6.31 -12.34
N PHE A 134 12.76 5.98 -13.40
CA PHE A 134 12.68 4.63 -13.94
C PHE A 134 14.04 4.14 -14.50
N LEU A 135 14.76 4.99 -15.25
CA LEU A 135 16.10 4.68 -15.77
C LEU A 135 17.11 4.50 -14.64
N ILE A 136 17.09 5.37 -13.62
CA ILE A 136 17.93 5.21 -12.42
C ILE A 136 17.62 3.88 -11.74
N GLY A 137 16.34 3.55 -11.56
CA GLY A 137 15.90 2.28 -10.98
C GLY A 137 16.43 1.08 -11.78
N SER A 138 16.30 1.12 -13.10
CA SER A 138 16.80 0.06 -13.98
C SER A 138 18.33 -0.12 -13.88
N GLY A 139 19.08 0.97 -13.89
CA GLY A 139 20.54 0.93 -13.74
C GLY A 139 20.97 0.37 -12.38
N LEU A 140 20.30 0.81 -11.29
CA LEU A 140 20.58 0.29 -9.95
C LEU A 140 20.24 -1.20 -9.82
N GLU A 141 19.09 -1.65 -10.35
CA GLU A 141 18.75 -3.07 -10.35
C GLU A 141 19.81 -3.91 -11.07
N SER A 142 20.31 -3.44 -12.23
CA SER A 142 21.36 -4.12 -12.99
C SER A 142 22.68 -4.19 -12.22
N LEU A 143 23.10 -3.08 -11.60
CA LEU A 143 24.32 -3.05 -10.76
C LEU A 143 24.20 -3.96 -9.55
N TRP A 144 23.07 -3.91 -8.84
CA TRP A 144 22.81 -4.78 -7.67
C TRP A 144 22.83 -6.26 -8.03
N SER A 145 22.26 -6.61 -9.20
CA SER A 145 22.30 -7.97 -9.73
C SER A 145 23.73 -8.41 -10.08
N LEU A 146 24.48 -7.54 -10.77
CA LEU A 146 25.87 -7.83 -11.18
C LEU A 146 26.77 -8.08 -9.96
N PHE A 147 26.67 -7.22 -8.93
CA PHE A 147 27.49 -7.31 -7.72
C PHE A 147 26.86 -8.22 -6.64
N LYS A 148 25.72 -8.89 -6.93
CA LYS A 148 25.01 -9.79 -6.00
C LYS A 148 24.76 -9.14 -4.63
N ILE A 149 24.42 -7.84 -4.61
CA ILE A 149 24.17 -7.09 -3.38
C ILE A 149 22.86 -7.55 -2.79
N LYS A 150 22.87 -8.06 -1.54
CA LYS A 150 21.68 -8.60 -0.87
C LYS A 150 20.66 -7.53 -0.40
N LYS A 151 21.11 -6.28 -0.20
CA LYS A 151 20.22 -5.18 0.18
C LYS A 151 19.40 -4.73 -1.02
N GLU A 152 18.18 -4.25 -0.77
CA GLU A 152 17.36 -3.63 -1.83
C GLU A 152 18.03 -2.36 -2.37
N PRO A 153 17.96 -2.12 -3.71
CA PRO A 153 18.39 -0.86 -4.30
C PRO A 153 17.61 0.32 -3.70
N PRO A 154 18.23 1.50 -3.58
CA PRO A 154 17.55 2.69 -3.08
C PRO A 154 16.38 3.16 -3.97
N MET A 155 16.38 2.79 -5.26
CA MET A 155 15.31 2.99 -6.22
C MET A 155 15.23 1.76 -7.12
N THR A 156 14.01 1.31 -7.42
CA THR A 156 13.74 0.26 -8.40
C THR A 156 12.73 0.78 -9.43
N ARG A 157 12.64 0.13 -10.58
CA ARG A 157 11.59 0.44 -11.57
C ARG A 157 10.20 0.32 -10.95
N PHE A 158 9.99 -0.69 -10.11
CA PHE A 158 8.74 -0.88 -9.40
C PHE A 158 8.40 0.30 -8.49
N VAL A 159 9.36 0.75 -7.67
CA VAL A 159 9.17 1.91 -6.77
C VAL A 159 8.91 3.18 -7.58
N ALA A 160 9.62 3.40 -8.68
CA ALA A 160 9.37 4.56 -9.55
C ALA A 160 7.94 4.56 -10.12
N CYS A 161 7.45 3.39 -10.57
CA CYS A 161 6.06 3.25 -11.02
C CYS A 161 5.05 3.51 -9.91
N GLN A 162 5.26 2.98 -8.71
CA GLN A 162 4.36 3.16 -7.57
C GLN A 162 4.29 4.63 -7.12
N LEU A 163 5.37 5.38 -7.22
CA LEU A 163 5.43 6.77 -6.80
C LEU A 163 4.92 7.77 -7.84
N ALA A 164 4.70 7.33 -9.09
CA ALA A 164 4.34 8.22 -10.20
C ALA A 164 2.96 7.98 -10.82
N HIS A 165 2.34 6.84 -10.57
CA HIS A 165 1.07 6.48 -11.22
C HIS A 165 -0.03 6.25 -10.19
N ASP A 166 -1.27 6.37 -10.66
CA ASP A 166 -2.46 6.05 -9.88
C ASP A 166 -2.51 4.56 -9.53
N HIS A 167 -2.82 4.28 -8.27
CA HIS A 167 -3.11 2.92 -7.80
C HIS A 167 -4.09 2.96 -6.63
N TRP A 168 -5.33 3.12 -6.97
CA TRP A 168 -6.46 3.00 -6.07
C TRP A 168 -7.49 2.01 -6.64
N PHE A 169 -8.35 1.48 -5.78
CA PHE A 169 -9.23 0.37 -6.12
C PHE A 169 -10.61 0.56 -5.51
N SER A 170 -11.64 0.15 -6.24
CA SER A 170 -13.01 0.17 -5.71
C SER A 170 -13.18 -0.89 -4.61
N ILE A 171 -13.73 -0.49 -3.47
CA ILE A 171 -14.10 -1.38 -2.36
C ILE A 171 -15.56 -1.85 -2.42
N LYS A 172 -16.31 -1.51 -3.48
CA LYS A 172 -17.74 -1.80 -3.60
C LYS A 172 -18.09 -3.27 -3.41
N SER A 173 -17.26 -4.20 -3.88
CA SER A 173 -17.49 -5.62 -3.66
C SER A 173 -17.34 -6.00 -2.19
N ALA A 174 -16.36 -5.43 -1.47
CA ALA A 174 -16.22 -5.65 -0.04
C ALA A 174 -17.39 -5.04 0.76
N GLU A 175 -17.90 -3.89 0.34
CA GLU A 175 -19.09 -3.27 0.96
C GLU A 175 -20.33 -4.14 0.75
N ALA A 176 -20.56 -4.62 -0.47
CA ALA A 176 -21.74 -5.42 -0.84
C ALA A 176 -21.70 -6.81 -0.18
N ASP A 177 -20.62 -7.53 -0.32
CA ASP A 177 -20.53 -8.95 0.03
C ASP A 177 -20.13 -9.15 1.50
N LEU A 178 -19.21 -8.33 2.01
CA LEU A 178 -18.68 -8.47 3.37
C LEU A 178 -19.31 -7.50 4.36
N SER A 179 -20.18 -6.59 3.90
CA SER A 179 -20.69 -5.46 4.70
C SER A 179 -19.55 -4.62 5.32
N TYR A 180 -18.40 -4.58 4.62
CA TYR A 180 -17.25 -3.80 5.05
C TYR A 180 -17.54 -2.31 4.94
N LYS A 181 -17.22 -1.58 5.99
CA LYS A 181 -17.14 -0.10 6.00
C LYS A 181 -15.94 0.28 6.84
N PRO A 182 -15.13 1.24 6.40
CA PRO A 182 -14.03 1.75 7.23
C PRO A 182 -14.52 2.20 8.59
N VAL A 183 -13.87 1.74 9.67
CA VAL A 183 -14.21 2.10 11.06
C VAL A 183 -13.51 3.38 11.51
N ILE A 184 -12.40 3.72 10.83
CA ILE A 184 -11.66 4.96 11.08
C ILE A 184 -11.48 5.71 9.78
N LYS A 185 -11.79 7.02 9.78
CA LYS A 185 -11.59 7.92 8.63
C LYS A 185 -10.15 8.40 8.55
N MET A 186 -9.70 8.87 7.38
CA MET A 186 -8.33 9.31 7.13
C MET A 186 -7.83 10.34 8.17
N ASN A 187 -8.61 11.38 8.43
CA ASN A 187 -8.22 12.42 9.38
C ASN A 187 -8.05 11.89 10.80
N GLN A 188 -9.00 11.07 11.27
CA GLN A 188 -8.92 10.46 12.60
C GLN A 188 -7.71 9.52 12.70
N ALA A 189 -7.50 8.67 11.69
CA ALA A 189 -6.36 7.76 11.60
C ALA A 189 -5.03 8.52 11.67
N MET A 190 -4.96 9.69 11.03
CA MET A 190 -3.79 10.55 11.09
C MET A 190 -3.56 11.11 12.50
N GLU A 191 -4.61 11.63 13.17
CA GLU A 191 -4.49 12.14 14.53
C GLU A 191 -4.04 11.07 15.52
N GLU A 192 -4.57 9.86 15.42
CA GLU A 192 -4.19 8.73 16.28
C GLU A 192 -2.78 8.22 16.04
N THR A 193 -2.29 8.32 14.78
CA THR A 193 -0.95 7.82 14.41
C THR A 193 0.15 8.86 14.64
N LEU A 194 -0.18 10.15 14.57
CA LEU A 194 0.79 11.25 14.63
C LEU A 194 1.71 11.23 15.86
N PRO A 195 1.23 11.02 17.12
CA PRO A 195 2.12 11.01 18.29
C PRO A 195 3.21 9.93 18.18
N TRP A 196 2.88 8.80 17.59
CA TRP A 196 3.85 7.74 17.35
C TRP A 196 4.84 8.13 16.24
N LEU A 197 4.39 8.75 15.14
CA LEU A 197 5.28 9.22 14.09
C LEU A 197 6.26 10.31 14.58
N GLN A 198 5.83 11.16 15.52
CA GLN A 198 6.68 12.17 16.16
C GLN A 198 7.75 11.56 17.07
N SER A 199 7.52 10.35 17.58
CA SER A 199 8.48 9.63 18.43
C SER A 199 9.56 8.87 17.66
N LEU A 200 9.49 8.83 16.32
CA LEU A 200 10.49 8.22 15.43
C LEU A 200 11.66 9.17 15.15
#